data_42a26f25cae237deb3a84d2fc601902e
#
_entry.id   42a26f25cae237deb3a84d2fc601902e
#
_cell.length_a   1.000
_cell.length_b   1.000
_cell.length_c   1.000
_cell.angle_alpha   90.00
_cell.angle_beta   90.00
_cell.angle_gamma   90.00
#
_symmetry.space_group_name_H-M   'P 1'
#
loop_
_entity.id
_entity.type
_entity.pdbx_description
1 polymer ?
#
loop_
_entity_poly.entity_id
_entity_poly.type
_entity_poly.pdbx_seq_one_letter_code
_entity_poly.pdbx_strand_id
1 'polypeptide(L)'
;GSIIAAALGTHTDAEIPALFDPNAHNMKAWKWMGLMSGLTGKGFMDQKQLQDYIRSYVGEYTFQEAYERTGRSVNITVSPVQHFQKERLLCGYTSPYLLTWSGALASCAVPGIFPPVKLLKRDENGRNVPYMPRLRWVDGSVVSDLPVERLMHLYDVNYTIVSQTNPHVVPFLDQRAVQSKNKLLKFPMSILKSEAKFHGKAVFDYVRKNTSSQILRQVSGHAYSMMSQNYYGDVTVAPKYKLGHYMKILSNPEPEMI
;
A
#
# COMPACT_ATOMS: atom_id res chain seq x y z
N GLY A 1 5.07 -0.95 0.45
CA GLY A 1 4.94 -2.37 0.08
C GLY A 1 4.98 -2.56 -1.42
N SER A 2 3.99 -2.05 -2.15
CA SER A 2 3.81 -2.31 -3.59
C SER A 2 5.00 -1.91 -4.47
N ILE A 3 5.69 -0.82 -4.14
CA ILE A 3 6.90 -0.39 -4.88
C ILE A 3 8.00 -1.44 -4.73
N ILE A 4 8.27 -1.87 -3.50
CA ILE A 4 9.29 -2.89 -3.23
C ILE A 4 8.90 -4.24 -3.82
N ALA A 5 7.64 -4.65 -3.70
CA ALA A 5 7.15 -5.88 -4.32
C ALA A 5 7.32 -5.85 -5.85
N ALA A 6 6.97 -4.74 -6.49
CA ALA A 6 7.14 -4.55 -7.92
C ALA A 6 8.64 -4.58 -8.32
N ALA A 7 9.49 -3.88 -7.58
CA ALA A 7 10.93 -3.86 -7.84
C ALA A 7 11.56 -5.25 -7.67
N LEU A 8 11.26 -5.97 -6.60
CA LEU A 8 11.74 -7.34 -6.39
C LEU A 8 11.24 -8.31 -7.47
N GLY A 9 10.03 -8.10 -7.99
CA GLY A 9 9.48 -8.92 -9.04
C GLY A 9 10.01 -8.63 -10.43
N THR A 10 10.60 -7.45 -10.65
CA THR A 10 11.15 -7.05 -11.95
C THR A 10 12.67 -7.17 -12.06
N HIS A 11 13.38 -7.38 -10.95
CA HIS A 11 14.83 -7.49 -10.91
C HIS A 11 15.30 -8.88 -10.49
N THR A 12 16.37 -9.34 -11.11
CA THR A 12 17.02 -10.62 -10.78
C THR A 12 17.76 -10.54 -9.44
N ASP A 13 18.11 -11.70 -8.86
CA ASP A 13 18.84 -11.76 -7.57
C ASP A 13 20.16 -10.98 -7.59
N ALA A 14 20.85 -10.94 -8.73
CA ALA A 14 22.09 -10.19 -8.91
C ALA A 14 21.87 -8.66 -8.91
N GLU A 15 20.70 -8.19 -9.33
CA GLU A 15 20.35 -6.76 -9.41
C GLU A 15 19.79 -6.21 -8.09
N ILE A 16 19.20 -7.09 -7.25
CA ILE A 16 18.55 -6.69 -5.99
C ILE A 16 19.46 -5.90 -5.05
N PRO A 17 20.73 -6.25 -4.82
CA PRO A 17 21.58 -5.47 -3.92
C PRO A 17 21.72 -4.00 -4.34
N ALA A 18 21.77 -3.72 -5.64
CA ALA A 18 21.85 -2.37 -6.16
C ALA A 18 20.58 -1.54 -5.93
N LEU A 19 19.41 -2.20 -5.83
CA LEU A 19 18.14 -1.51 -5.52
C LEU A 19 18.12 -0.90 -4.11
N PHE A 20 18.88 -1.47 -3.19
CA PHE A 20 18.95 -1.04 -1.79
C PHE A 20 20.17 -0.17 -1.49
N ASP A 21 20.97 0.19 -2.50
CA ASP A 21 22.04 1.18 -2.34
C ASP A 21 21.44 2.59 -2.27
N PRO A 22 21.54 3.30 -1.13
CA PRO A 22 21.01 4.64 -0.97
C PRO A 22 21.61 5.67 -1.93
N ASN A 23 22.81 5.40 -2.44
CA ASN A 23 23.54 6.31 -3.33
C ASN A 23 23.21 6.04 -4.82
N ALA A 24 22.69 4.85 -5.14
CA ALA A 24 22.40 4.45 -6.53
C ALA A 24 21.10 5.08 -7.06
N HIS A 25 20.18 5.49 -6.19
CA HIS A 25 18.87 5.97 -6.59
C HIS A 25 18.55 7.35 -6.01
N ASN A 26 17.91 8.19 -6.84
CA ASN A 26 17.38 9.46 -6.38
C ASN A 26 16.08 9.19 -5.57
N MET A 27 16.20 9.13 -4.25
CA MET A 27 15.08 8.82 -3.33
C MET A 27 14.09 9.97 -3.15
N LYS A 28 14.08 10.99 -4.03
CA LYS A 28 13.15 12.13 -3.98
C LYS A 28 11.80 11.75 -4.59
N ALA A 29 11.07 10.86 -3.92
CA ALA A 29 9.74 10.43 -4.34
C ALA A 29 8.63 11.45 -3.98
N TRP A 30 8.84 12.27 -2.95
CA TRP A 30 7.84 13.13 -2.34
C TRP A 30 8.09 14.61 -2.66
N LYS A 31 7.09 15.27 -3.22
CA LYS A 31 7.09 16.74 -3.41
C LYS A 31 5.74 17.30 -2.99
N TRP A 32 5.78 18.15 -1.98
CA TRP A 32 4.60 18.84 -1.49
C TRP A 32 4.11 19.90 -2.48
N MET A 33 2.83 19.84 -2.86
CA MET A 33 2.19 20.76 -3.80
C MET A 33 1.46 21.93 -3.13
N GLY A 34 1.37 21.90 -1.80
CA GLY A 34 0.69 22.92 -1.01
C GLY A 34 -0.77 22.60 -0.67
N LEU A 35 -1.30 23.30 0.34
CA LEU A 35 -2.63 23.07 0.88
C LEU A 35 -3.73 23.32 -0.17
N MET A 36 -3.58 24.35 -1.00
CA MET A 36 -4.56 24.70 -2.05
C MET A 36 -4.70 23.60 -3.11
N SER A 37 -3.62 22.90 -3.43
CA SER A 37 -3.67 21.77 -4.37
C SER A 37 -4.52 20.63 -3.82
N GLY A 38 -4.37 20.30 -2.53
CA GLY A 38 -5.19 19.29 -1.87
C GLY A 38 -6.68 19.66 -1.83
N LEU A 39 -6.99 20.89 -1.49
CA LEU A 39 -8.37 21.40 -1.43
C LEU A 39 -9.07 21.41 -2.82
N THR A 40 -8.31 21.60 -3.90
CA THR A 40 -8.84 21.56 -5.27
C THR A 40 -8.95 20.15 -5.85
N GLY A 41 -8.70 19.11 -5.07
CA GLY A 41 -8.79 17.70 -5.49
C GLY A 41 -7.61 17.19 -6.33
N LYS A 42 -6.57 18.02 -6.50
CA LYS A 42 -5.34 17.63 -7.21
C LYS A 42 -4.35 16.84 -6.35
N GLY A 43 -4.69 16.62 -5.07
CA GLY A 43 -3.81 15.98 -4.09
C GLY A 43 -2.81 16.95 -3.46
N PHE A 44 -2.26 16.55 -2.31
CA PHE A 44 -1.26 17.34 -1.59
C PHE A 44 0.16 17.10 -2.10
N MET A 45 0.40 15.99 -2.79
CA MET A 45 1.70 15.55 -3.30
C MET A 45 1.73 15.47 -4.83
N ASP A 46 2.91 15.70 -5.41
CA ASP A 46 3.14 15.61 -6.85
C ASP A 46 3.11 14.15 -7.32
N GLN A 47 2.05 13.77 -8.03
CA GLN A 47 1.89 12.44 -8.60
C GLN A 47 2.90 12.14 -9.70
N LYS A 48 3.28 13.16 -10.50
CA LYS A 48 4.22 12.95 -11.60
C LYS A 48 5.61 12.59 -11.08
N GLN A 49 6.07 13.28 -10.03
CA GLN A 49 7.35 12.95 -9.42
C GLN A 49 7.36 11.53 -8.83
N LEU A 50 6.28 11.12 -8.15
CA LEU A 50 6.14 9.76 -7.65
C LEU A 50 6.13 8.73 -8.81
N GLN A 51 5.42 9.03 -9.90
CA GLN A 51 5.36 8.18 -11.09
C GLN A 51 6.75 7.99 -11.70
N ASP A 52 7.48 9.09 -11.91
CA ASP A 52 8.83 9.05 -12.50
C ASP A 52 9.80 8.26 -11.59
N TYR A 53 9.70 8.43 -10.28
CA TYR A 53 10.46 7.64 -9.30
C TYR A 53 10.12 6.14 -9.38
N ILE A 54 8.84 5.77 -9.31
CA ILE A 54 8.43 4.35 -9.36
C ILE A 54 8.84 3.72 -10.69
N ARG A 55 8.66 4.45 -11.79
CA ARG A 55 8.99 3.97 -13.13
C ARG A 55 10.49 3.73 -13.30
N SER A 56 11.33 4.62 -12.77
CA SER A 56 12.79 4.44 -12.80
C SER A 56 13.26 3.29 -11.90
N TYR A 57 12.53 3.03 -10.79
CA TYR A 57 12.89 2.02 -9.81
C TYR A 57 12.40 0.61 -10.18
N VAL A 58 11.25 0.50 -10.85
CA VAL A 58 10.61 -0.78 -11.22
C VAL A 58 10.92 -1.17 -12.66
N GLY A 59 11.14 -0.20 -13.56
CA GLY A 59 11.31 -0.43 -14.99
C GLY A 59 9.98 -0.55 -15.75
N GLU A 60 10.06 -0.86 -17.04
CA GLU A 60 8.94 -0.90 -18.00
C GLU A 60 8.42 -2.33 -18.24
N TYR A 61 8.44 -3.18 -17.23
CA TYR A 61 7.98 -4.57 -17.36
C TYR A 61 6.48 -4.70 -17.09
N THR A 62 5.81 -5.54 -17.90
CA THR A 62 4.48 -6.03 -17.58
C THR A 62 4.55 -7.10 -16.47
N PHE A 63 3.39 -7.46 -15.88
CA PHE A 63 3.37 -8.53 -14.87
C PHE A 63 3.84 -9.88 -15.43
N GLN A 64 3.56 -10.16 -16.70
CA GLN A 64 4.02 -11.38 -17.36
C GLN A 64 5.53 -11.34 -17.59
N GLU A 65 6.05 -10.27 -18.19
CA GLU A 65 7.50 -10.11 -18.43
C GLU A 65 8.31 -10.14 -17.14
N ALA A 66 7.78 -9.56 -16.05
CA ALA A 66 8.39 -9.62 -14.73
C ALA A 66 8.51 -11.08 -14.24
N TYR A 67 7.43 -11.87 -14.38
CA TYR A 67 7.43 -13.28 -14.01
C TYR A 67 8.39 -14.10 -14.87
N GLU A 68 8.38 -13.93 -16.19
CA GLU A 68 9.28 -14.62 -17.10
C GLU A 68 10.76 -14.32 -16.81
N ARG A 69 11.05 -13.09 -16.37
CA ARG A 69 12.41 -12.65 -16.02
C ARG A 69 12.91 -13.23 -14.71
N THR A 70 12.05 -13.30 -13.69
CA THR A 70 12.48 -13.55 -12.30
C THR A 70 11.91 -14.83 -11.67
N GLY A 71 10.88 -15.41 -12.26
CA GLY A 71 10.10 -16.51 -11.67
C GLY A 71 9.23 -16.08 -10.48
N ARG A 72 9.20 -14.77 -10.13
CA ARG A 72 8.44 -14.26 -8.99
C ARG A 72 7.08 -13.72 -9.43
N SER A 73 6.02 -14.17 -8.77
CA SER A 73 4.67 -13.68 -9.00
C SER A 73 4.40 -12.42 -8.18
N VAL A 74 4.39 -11.27 -8.85
CA VAL A 74 4.02 -9.99 -8.24
C VAL A 74 2.51 -9.88 -8.15
N ASN A 75 2.01 -9.48 -6.98
CA ASN A 75 0.59 -9.28 -6.72
C ASN A 75 0.36 -7.92 -6.06
N ILE A 76 -0.47 -7.09 -6.66
CA ILE A 76 -0.73 -5.72 -6.19
C ILE A 76 -2.23 -5.48 -6.09
N THR A 77 -2.71 -5.07 -4.93
CA THR A 77 -4.11 -4.72 -4.72
C THR A 77 -4.36 -3.25 -5.06
N VAL A 78 -5.42 -3.01 -5.84
CA VAL A 78 -5.87 -1.66 -6.21
C VAL A 78 -7.39 -1.57 -6.11
N SER A 79 -7.91 -0.40 -5.80
CA SER A 79 -9.34 -0.14 -5.72
C SER A 79 -9.79 0.84 -6.80
N PRO A 80 -10.91 0.58 -7.50
CA PRO A 80 -11.49 1.58 -8.37
C PRO A 80 -12.15 2.69 -7.54
N VAL A 81 -12.11 3.91 -8.05
CA VAL A 81 -12.78 5.07 -7.41
C VAL A 81 -14.30 4.89 -7.34
N GLN A 82 -14.85 4.16 -8.30
CA GLN A 82 -16.30 3.90 -8.35
C GLN A 82 -16.71 2.90 -7.27
N HIS A 83 -17.56 3.33 -6.35
CA HIS A 83 -18.00 2.57 -5.16
C HIS A 83 -18.73 1.25 -5.45
N PHE A 84 -19.16 1.00 -6.69
CA PHE A 84 -19.87 -0.23 -7.07
C PHE A 84 -18.95 -1.36 -7.54
N GLN A 85 -17.64 -1.12 -7.60
CA GLN A 85 -16.69 -2.13 -8.04
C GLN A 85 -15.78 -2.55 -6.89
N LYS A 86 -15.55 -3.86 -6.82
CA LYS A 86 -14.65 -4.44 -5.81
C LYS A 86 -13.19 -4.15 -6.17
N GLU A 87 -12.35 -4.16 -5.15
CA GLU A 87 -10.89 -4.11 -5.31
C GLU A 87 -10.41 -5.25 -6.21
N ARG A 88 -9.30 -5.01 -6.90
CA ARG A 88 -8.67 -5.99 -7.80
C ARG A 88 -7.28 -6.35 -7.33
N LEU A 89 -6.95 -7.63 -7.44
CA LEU A 89 -5.59 -8.13 -7.34
C LEU A 89 -5.01 -8.16 -8.76
N LEU A 90 -4.03 -7.30 -9.02
CA LEU A 90 -3.29 -7.26 -10.28
C LEU A 90 -2.12 -8.23 -10.19
N CYS A 91 -2.03 -9.15 -11.12
CA CYS A 91 -0.96 -10.14 -11.21
C CYS A 91 -0.86 -10.73 -12.62
N GLY A 92 0.11 -11.60 -12.86
CA GLY A 92 0.29 -12.26 -14.14
C GLY A 92 -0.94 -13.01 -14.65
N TYR A 93 -1.77 -13.57 -13.76
CA TYR A 93 -3.01 -14.28 -14.15
C TYR A 93 -4.15 -13.34 -14.53
N THR A 94 -4.33 -12.25 -13.75
CA THR A 94 -5.50 -11.36 -13.91
C THR A 94 -5.24 -10.25 -14.91
N SER A 95 -3.98 -9.86 -15.08
CA SER A 95 -3.59 -8.66 -15.82
C SER A 95 -2.17 -8.80 -16.42
N PRO A 96 -1.90 -9.83 -17.26
CA PRO A 96 -0.54 -10.17 -17.72
C PRO A 96 0.15 -9.01 -18.43
N TYR A 97 -0.56 -8.27 -19.27
CA TYR A 97 -0.02 -7.18 -20.09
C TYR A 97 0.00 -5.81 -19.39
N LEU A 98 -0.47 -5.73 -18.14
CA LEU A 98 -0.46 -4.48 -17.39
C LEU A 98 0.95 -4.17 -16.90
N LEU A 99 1.36 -2.90 -17.01
CA LEU A 99 2.68 -2.45 -16.56
C LEU A 99 2.76 -2.47 -15.02
N THR A 100 3.75 -3.16 -14.50
CA THR A 100 3.93 -3.40 -13.06
C THR A 100 4.08 -2.08 -12.29
N TRP A 101 4.86 -1.12 -12.84
CA TRP A 101 5.02 0.20 -12.22
C TRP A 101 3.70 0.98 -12.14
N SER A 102 2.80 0.84 -13.14
CA SER A 102 1.51 1.55 -13.11
C SER A 102 0.57 0.96 -12.04
N GLY A 103 0.66 -0.35 -11.79
CA GLY A 103 -0.01 -1.03 -10.68
C GLY A 103 0.52 -0.55 -9.34
N ALA A 104 1.85 -0.45 -9.18
CA ALA A 104 2.49 0.06 -7.96
C ALA A 104 2.10 1.53 -7.70
N LEU A 105 2.07 2.37 -8.74
CA LEU A 105 1.62 3.76 -8.62
C LEU A 105 0.17 3.86 -8.16
N ALA A 106 -0.73 3.03 -8.70
CA ALA A 106 -2.13 3.01 -8.29
C ALA A 106 -2.28 2.58 -6.81
N SER A 107 -1.51 1.60 -6.37
CA SER A 107 -1.48 1.15 -4.98
C SER A 107 -0.81 2.15 -4.02
N CYS A 108 -0.13 3.16 -4.52
CA CYS A 108 0.40 4.29 -3.73
C CYS A 108 -0.51 5.53 -3.77
N ALA A 109 -1.56 5.51 -4.58
CA ALA A 109 -2.48 6.64 -4.74
C ALA A 109 -3.48 6.72 -3.58
N VAL A 110 -2.99 7.04 -2.39
CA VAL A 110 -3.81 7.21 -1.17
C VAL A 110 -4.78 8.36 -1.37
N PRO A 111 -6.11 8.14 -1.21
CA PRO A 111 -7.11 9.18 -1.36
C PRO A 111 -6.84 10.40 -0.49
N GLY A 112 -6.92 11.58 -1.08
CA GLY A 112 -6.58 12.85 -0.42
C GLY A 112 -5.11 13.24 -0.56
N ILE A 113 -4.16 12.30 -0.53
CA ILE A 113 -2.72 12.59 -0.70
C ILE A 113 -2.37 12.69 -2.19
N PHE A 114 -2.79 11.71 -2.98
CA PHE A 114 -2.60 11.69 -4.43
C PHE A 114 -3.91 11.63 -5.18
N PRO A 115 -3.98 12.20 -6.39
CA PRO A 115 -5.14 12.02 -7.26
C PRO A 115 -5.21 10.58 -7.79
N PRO A 116 -6.44 10.11 -8.16
CA PRO A 116 -6.60 8.79 -8.75
C PRO A 116 -5.87 8.66 -10.09
N VAL A 117 -5.28 7.49 -10.34
CA VAL A 117 -4.45 7.19 -11.50
C VAL A 117 -5.16 6.36 -12.57
N LYS A 118 -4.62 6.37 -13.79
CA LYS A 118 -4.94 5.41 -14.84
C LYS A 118 -3.94 4.28 -14.81
N LEU A 119 -4.41 3.04 -14.87
CA LEU A 119 -3.55 1.90 -15.15
C LEU A 119 -3.18 1.86 -16.63
N LEU A 120 -1.97 1.42 -16.92
CA LEU A 120 -1.45 1.28 -18.28
C LEU A 120 -1.11 -0.18 -18.58
N LYS A 121 -1.42 -0.60 -19.79
CA LYS A 121 -1.04 -1.91 -20.33
C LYS A 121 -0.24 -1.76 -21.62
N ARG A 122 0.53 -2.77 -21.97
CA ARG A 122 1.17 -2.87 -23.28
C ARG A 122 0.17 -3.45 -24.29
N ASP A 123 0.04 -2.80 -25.46
CA ASP A 123 -0.76 -3.31 -26.58
C ASP A 123 0.07 -4.27 -27.45
N GLU A 124 -0.57 -4.88 -28.44
CA GLU A 124 0.08 -5.81 -29.38
C GLU A 124 1.20 -5.16 -30.21
N ASN A 125 1.20 -3.83 -30.33
CA ASN A 125 2.22 -3.06 -31.03
C ASN A 125 3.35 -2.58 -30.08
N GLY A 126 3.37 -3.05 -28.83
CA GLY A 126 4.36 -2.65 -27.83
C GLY A 126 4.15 -1.25 -27.23
N ARG A 127 3.00 -0.59 -27.48
CA ARG A 127 2.72 0.77 -26.99
C ARG A 127 1.99 0.71 -25.66
N ASN A 128 2.28 1.67 -24.79
CA ASN A 128 1.60 1.81 -23.51
C ASN A 128 0.24 2.51 -23.70
N VAL A 129 -0.85 1.79 -23.48
CA VAL A 129 -2.22 2.27 -23.62
C VAL A 129 -2.99 2.16 -22.30
N PRO A 130 -4.02 3.00 -22.06
CA PRO A 130 -4.81 2.90 -20.84
C PRO A 130 -5.53 1.55 -20.71
N TYR A 131 -5.35 0.91 -19.54
CA TYR A 131 -6.13 -0.26 -19.15
C TYR A 131 -7.45 0.21 -18.53
N MET A 132 -8.59 -0.25 -19.06
CA MET A 132 -9.93 0.20 -18.65
C MET A 132 -10.04 1.73 -18.57
N PRO A 133 -10.02 2.46 -19.71
CA PRO A 133 -9.81 3.92 -19.77
C PRO A 133 -10.86 4.74 -19.02
N ARG A 134 -12.06 4.18 -18.78
CA ARG A 134 -13.15 4.82 -18.03
C ARG A 134 -12.95 4.76 -16.51
N LEU A 135 -12.08 3.87 -16.01
CA LEU A 135 -11.83 3.70 -14.59
C LEU A 135 -10.63 4.53 -14.13
N ARG A 136 -10.70 4.93 -12.86
CA ARG A 136 -9.59 5.52 -12.11
C ARG A 136 -9.34 4.65 -10.90
N TRP A 137 -8.10 4.58 -10.49
CA TRP A 137 -7.63 3.64 -9.49
C TRP A 137 -6.93 4.37 -8.35
N VAL A 138 -7.13 3.85 -7.15
CA VAL A 138 -6.55 4.34 -5.90
C VAL A 138 -5.99 3.17 -5.11
N ASP A 139 -5.34 3.48 -4.00
CA ASP A 139 -4.75 2.49 -3.09
C ASP A 139 -5.79 1.46 -2.65
N GLY A 140 -5.45 0.18 -2.85
CA GLY A 140 -6.27 -0.95 -2.45
C GLY A 140 -6.23 -1.23 -0.95
N SER A 141 -5.17 -0.82 -0.25
CA SER A 141 -4.98 -1.06 1.19
C SER A 141 -6.05 -0.39 2.06
N VAL A 142 -6.71 0.65 1.54
CA VAL A 142 -7.83 1.31 2.19
C VAL A 142 -9.02 0.36 2.40
N VAL A 143 -9.24 -0.57 1.47
CA VAL A 143 -10.35 -1.54 1.51
C VAL A 143 -9.87 -2.90 2.01
N SER A 144 -8.73 -3.38 1.51
CA SER A 144 -8.13 -4.68 1.85
C SER A 144 -6.61 -4.57 1.82
N ASP A 145 -5.98 -4.50 2.99
CA ASP A 145 -4.52 -4.31 3.11
C ASP A 145 -3.76 -5.58 2.70
N LEU A 146 -4.11 -6.71 3.29
CA LEU A 146 -3.46 -7.98 3.03
C LEU A 146 -4.39 -8.92 2.23
N PRO A 147 -4.11 -9.21 0.96
CA PRO A 147 -4.95 -10.08 0.13
C PRO A 147 -4.69 -11.57 0.39
N VAL A 148 -4.49 -12.00 1.65
CA VAL A 148 -4.09 -13.36 2.02
C VAL A 148 -5.04 -14.41 1.48
N GLU A 149 -6.36 -14.24 1.70
CA GLU A 149 -7.37 -15.19 1.20
C GLU A 149 -7.34 -15.34 -0.33
N ARG A 150 -7.13 -14.23 -1.05
CA ARG A 150 -7.02 -14.28 -2.52
C ARG A 150 -5.77 -14.98 -2.99
N LEU A 151 -4.64 -14.78 -2.27
CA LEU A 151 -3.39 -15.48 -2.58
C LEU A 151 -3.50 -16.97 -2.29
N MET A 152 -4.14 -17.35 -1.18
CA MET A 152 -4.45 -18.75 -0.87
C MET A 152 -5.28 -19.41 -1.99
N HIS A 153 -6.36 -18.76 -2.44
CA HIS A 153 -7.20 -19.30 -3.49
C HIS A 153 -6.55 -19.32 -4.88
N LEU A 154 -5.64 -18.37 -5.16
CA LEU A 154 -5.06 -18.23 -6.49
C LEU A 154 -3.80 -19.08 -6.70
N TYR A 155 -3.01 -19.25 -5.63
CA TYR A 155 -1.69 -19.89 -5.69
C TYR A 155 -1.53 -21.06 -4.71
N ASP A 156 -2.58 -21.44 -4.00
CA ASP A 156 -2.53 -22.48 -2.95
C ASP A 156 -1.47 -22.18 -1.87
N VAL A 157 -1.33 -20.88 -1.52
CA VAL A 157 -0.38 -20.42 -0.50
C VAL A 157 -0.90 -20.84 0.88
N ASN A 158 -0.11 -21.58 1.63
CA ASN A 158 -0.45 -22.07 2.97
C ASN A 158 0.44 -21.50 4.08
N TYR A 159 1.41 -20.65 3.74
CA TYR A 159 2.28 -19.98 4.70
C TYR A 159 2.57 -18.54 4.28
N THR A 160 2.43 -17.61 5.22
CA THR A 160 2.52 -16.17 4.95
C THR A 160 3.52 -15.48 5.88
N ILE A 161 4.42 -14.69 5.27
CA ILE A 161 5.32 -13.77 5.99
C ILE A 161 4.86 -12.35 5.67
N VAL A 162 4.37 -11.65 6.68
CA VAL A 162 3.87 -10.28 6.55
C VAL A 162 4.90 -9.29 7.06
N SER A 163 5.34 -8.38 6.19
CA SER A 163 6.11 -7.19 6.57
C SER A 163 5.16 -6.01 6.75
N GLN A 164 4.80 -5.72 8.01
CA GLN A 164 3.84 -4.68 8.34
C GLN A 164 4.55 -3.38 8.65
N THR A 165 4.45 -2.43 7.72
CA THR A 165 5.09 -1.11 7.83
C THR A 165 4.10 0.04 8.04
N ASN A 166 2.79 -0.23 8.05
CA ASN A 166 1.77 0.80 8.20
C ASN A 166 1.86 1.47 9.58
N PRO A 167 2.20 2.76 9.65
CA PRO A 167 2.48 3.44 10.91
C PRO A 167 1.25 3.52 11.83
N HIS A 168 0.05 3.53 11.27
CA HIS A 168 -1.20 3.52 12.04
C HIS A 168 -1.53 2.14 12.60
N VAL A 169 -0.99 1.06 12.03
CA VAL A 169 -1.23 -0.33 12.45
C VAL A 169 -0.20 -0.79 13.47
N VAL A 170 1.07 -0.45 13.26
CA VAL A 170 2.19 -0.92 14.08
C VAL A 170 1.99 -0.71 15.59
N PRO A 171 1.42 0.41 16.10
CA PRO A 171 1.15 0.57 17.52
C PRO A 171 0.11 -0.41 18.09
N PHE A 172 -0.76 -0.96 17.23
CA PHE A 172 -1.82 -1.89 17.60
C PHE A 172 -1.44 -3.36 17.39
N LEU A 173 -0.31 -3.63 16.72
CA LEU A 173 0.21 -4.99 16.61
C LEU A 173 0.58 -5.48 18.01
N ASP A 174 0.11 -6.69 18.33
CA ASP A 174 0.40 -7.31 19.60
C ASP A 174 1.89 -7.65 19.65
N GLN A 175 2.65 -6.94 20.50
CA GLN A 175 4.09 -7.15 20.67
C GLN A 175 4.41 -8.45 21.40
N ARG A 176 3.54 -9.45 21.35
CA ARG A 176 3.77 -10.76 21.99
C ARG A 176 4.99 -11.50 21.44
N ALA A 177 5.40 -11.16 20.22
CA ALA A 177 6.64 -11.68 19.63
C ALA A 177 7.91 -10.94 20.08
N VAL A 178 7.80 -9.77 20.71
CA VAL A 178 8.95 -9.04 21.25
C VAL A 178 9.02 -9.30 22.75
N GLN A 179 10.03 -10.08 23.16
CA GLN A 179 10.37 -10.40 24.54
C GLN A 179 10.39 -9.14 25.43
N SER A 180 9.37 -8.95 26.24
CA SER A 180 9.40 -8.01 27.36
C SER A 180 9.26 -8.78 28.67
N LYS A 181 10.21 -8.56 29.57
CA LYS A 181 10.35 -9.26 30.86
C LYS A 181 9.23 -8.97 31.89
N ASN A 182 8.37 -7.98 31.68
CA ASN A 182 7.34 -7.60 32.67
C ASN A 182 5.93 -8.06 32.25
N LYS A 183 5.53 -9.24 32.72
CA LYS A 183 4.20 -9.83 32.47
C LYS A 183 3.03 -9.07 33.14
N LEU A 184 3.26 -8.37 34.25
CA LEU A 184 2.20 -7.76 35.07
C LEU A 184 1.53 -6.54 34.43
N LEU A 185 2.27 -5.75 33.64
CA LEU A 185 1.75 -4.54 32.98
C LEU A 185 1.12 -4.79 31.58
N LYS A 186 1.25 -6.01 31.05
CA LYS A 186 0.78 -6.36 29.72
C LYS A 186 -0.72 -6.59 29.63
N PHE A 187 -1.30 -7.20 30.67
CA PHE A 187 -2.70 -7.58 30.67
C PHE A 187 -3.66 -6.37 30.61
N PRO A 188 -3.52 -5.34 31.47
CA PRO A 188 -4.40 -4.18 31.39
C PRO A 188 -4.21 -3.37 30.10
N MET A 189 -2.99 -3.28 29.54
CA MET A 189 -2.73 -2.56 28.31
C MET A 189 -3.31 -3.26 27.07
N SER A 190 -3.33 -4.59 27.03
CA SER A 190 -3.94 -5.36 25.93
C SER A 190 -5.46 -5.22 25.93
N ILE A 191 -6.09 -5.22 27.10
CA ILE A 191 -7.53 -4.97 27.25
C ILE A 191 -7.85 -3.55 26.80
N LEU A 192 -7.12 -2.53 27.26
CA LEU A 192 -7.34 -1.14 26.89
C LEU A 192 -7.22 -0.94 25.37
N LYS A 193 -6.25 -1.57 24.71
CA LYS A 193 -6.12 -1.53 23.24
C LYS A 193 -7.28 -2.22 22.53
N SER A 194 -7.75 -3.36 23.04
CA SER A 194 -8.90 -4.09 22.51
C SER A 194 -10.17 -3.26 22.61
N GLU A 195 -10.43 -2.68 23.78
CA GLU A 195 -11.56 -1.80 24.03
C GLU A 195 -11.49 -0.53 23.17
N ALA A 196 -10.34 0.11 23.06
CA ALA A 196 -10.16 1.28 22.19
C ALA A 196 -10.42 0.94 20.71
N LYS A 197 -10.00 -0.24 20.25
CA LYS A 197 -10.29 -0.73 18.90
C LYS A 197 -11.78 -0.99 18.71
N PHE A 198 -12.43 -1.65 19.68
CA PHE A 198 -13.86 -1.96 19.64
C PHE A 198 -14.73 -0.69 19.63
N HIS A 199 -14.51 0.22 20.57
CA HIS A 199 -15.24 1.48 20.65
C HIS A 199 -14.95 2.41 19.48
N GLY A 200 -13.69 2.47 19.01
CA GLY A 200 -13.32 3.21 17.81
C GLY A 200 -14.07 2.73 16.57
N LYS A 201 -14.17 1.40 16.37
CA LYS A 201 -14.98 0.83 15.28
C LYS A 201 -16.46 1.24 15.40
N ALA A 202 -17.04 1.16 16.58
CA ALA A 202 -18.44 1.52 16.80
C ALA A 202 -18.71 3.00 16.50
N VAL A 203 -17.81 3.89 16.91
CA VAL A 203 -17.91 5.32 16.63
C VAL A 203 -17.81 5.59 15.13
N PHE A 204 -16.83 5.03 14.44
CA PHE A 204 -16.68 5.23 12.99
C PHE A 204 -17.84 4.62 12.20
N ASP A 205 -18.37 3.48 12.62
CA ASP A 205 -19.55 2.88 11.99
C ASP A 205 -20.80 3.76 12.18
N TYR A 206 -20.99 4.30 13.39
CA TYR A 206 -22.06 5.24 13.68
C TYR A 206 -21.96 6.52 12.83
N VAL A 207 -20.79 7.15 12.79
CA VAL A 207 -20.56 8.35 11.97
C VAL A 207 -20.81 8.06 10.49
N ARG A 208 -20.27 6.95 9.97
CA ARG A 208 -20.47 6.54 8.57
C ARG A 208 -21.92 6.39 8.19
N LYS A 209 -22.74 5.82 9.09
CA LYS A 209 -24.16 5.56 8.85
C LYS A 209 -25.05 6.79 9.01
N ASN A 210 -24.71 7.69 9.92
CA ASN A 210 -25.58 8.79 10.33
C ASN A 210 -25.18 10.17 9.81
N THR A 211 -23.99 10.30 9.16
CA THR A 211 -23.55 11.59 8.63
C THR A 211 -24.12 11.87 7.24
N SER A 212 -24.58 13.10 7.01
CA SER A 212 -25.00 13.59 5.70
C SER A 212 -23.80 14.06 4.85
N SER A 213 -22.66 14.35 5.48
CA SER A 213 -21.44 14.79 4.79
C SER A 213 -20.77 13.63 4.06
N GLN A 214 -20.64 13.75 2.74
CA GLN A 214 -19.98 12.72 1.92
C GLN A 214 -18.51 12.51 2.31
N ILE A 215 -17.80 13.59 2.67
CA ILE A 215 -16.39 13.53 3.10
C ILE A 215 -16.28 12.77 4.42
N LEU A 216 -17.11 13.12 5.43
CA LEU A 216 -17.10 12.43 6.73
C LEU A 216 -17.48 10.96 6.59
N ARG A 217 -18.43 10.63 5.71
CA ARG A 217 -18.82 9.25 5.41
C ARG A 217 -17.67 8.45 4.82
N GLN A 218 -16.93 9.02 3.89
CA GLN A 218 -15.74 8.38 3.30
C GLN A 218 -14.64 8.19 4.33
N VAL A 219 -14.25 9.24 5.04
CA VAL A 219 -13.18 9.18 6.05
C VAL A 219 -13.51 8.17 7.16
N SER A 220 -14.73 8.20 7.69
CA SER A 220 -15.14 7.25 8.74
C SER A 220 -15.27 5.82 8.19
N GLY A 221 -15.69 5.64 6.94
CA GLY A 221 -15.72 4.36 6.26
C GLY A 221 -14.31 3.76 6.11
N HIS A 222 -13.34 4.56 5.71
CA HIS A 222 -11.94 4.15 5.62
C HIS A 222 -11.35 3.81 7.00
N ALA A 223 -11.59 4.65 8.01
CA ALA A 223 -11.13 4.38 9.38
C ALA A 223 -11.73 3.09 9.95
N TYR A 224 -13.04 2.86 9.73
CA TYR A 224 -13.71 1.60 10.11
C TYR A 224 -13.08 0.39 9.39
N SER A 225 -12.85 0.48 8.08
CA SER A 225 -12.23 -0.58 7.28
C SER A 225 -10.84 -0.91 7.82
N MET A 226 -10.00 0.09 8.03
CA MET A 226 -8.66 -0.07 8.61
C MET A 226 -8.67 -0.77 9.97
N MET A 227 -9.61 -0.42 10.86
CA MET A 227 -9.73 -1.05 12.17
C MET A 227 -10.31 -2.46 12.13
N SER A 228 -10.94 -2.84 11.02
CA SER A 228 -11.61 -4.14 10.85
C SER A 228 -10.73 -5.19 10.17
N GLN A 229 -9.65 -4.78 9.51
CA GLN A 229 -8.77 -5.69 8.76
C GLN A 229 -7.91 -6.55 9.69
N ASN A 230 -7.53 -7.72 9.18
CA ASN A 230 -6.52 -8.58 9.82
C ASN A 230 -5.15 -8.20 9.24
N TYR A 231 -4.20 -7.89 10.12
CA TYR A 231 -2.86 -7.44 9.77
C TYR A 231 -1.76 -8.46 10.10
N TYR A 232 -2.14 -9.70 10.39
CA TYR A 232 -1.21 -10.75 10.78
C TYR A 232 -1.08 -11.81 9.68
N GLY A 233 0.14 -12.33 9.51
CA GLY A 233 0.42 -13.58 8.82
C GLY A 233 0.87 -14.65 9.82
N ASP A 234 1.33 -15.79 9.31
CA ASP A 234 1.96 -16.84 10.15
C ASP A 234 3.20 -16.29 10.85
N VAL A 235 3.99 -15.49 10.12
CA VAL A 235 5.04 -14.64 10.68
C VAL A 235 4.75 -13.18 10.33
N THR A 236 4.82 -12.30 11.33
CA THR A 236 4.66 -10.85 11.13
C THR A 236 5.90 -10.12 11.59
N VAL A 237 6.54 -9.41 10.66
CA VAL A 237 7.69 -8.55 10.91
C VAL A 237 7.21 -7.09 10.92
N ALA A 238 7.51 -6.35 11.98
CA ALA A 238 7.16 -4.96 12.11
C ALA A 238 8.34 -4.13 12.61
N PRO A 239 8.60 -2.94 12.03
CA PRO A 239 9.66 -2.05 12.49
C PRO A 239 9.28 -1.41 13.83
N LYS A 240 10.31 -1.08 14.63
CA LYS A 240 10.12 -0.30 15.84
C LYS A 240 10.17 1.19 15.50
N TYR A 241 9.01 1.81 15.36
CA TYR A 241 8.94 3.26 15.15
C TYR A 241 9.20 4.04 16.45
N LYS A 242 10.08 5.04 16.36
CA LYS A 242 10.20 6.12 17.36
C LYS A 242 9.24 7.25 16.98
N LEU A 243 8.82 8.07 17.95
CA LEU A 243 7.88 9.18 17.70
C LEU A 243 8.37 10.12 16.57
N GLY A 244 9.69 10.37 16.50
CA GLY A 244 10.28 11.20 15.43
C GLY A 244 10.13 10.60 14.02
N HIS A 245 10.01 9.29 13.88
CA HIS A 245 9.79 8.66 12.58
C HIS A 245 8.39 8.96 12.01
N TYR A 246 7.38 9.07 12.88
CA TYR A 246 6.02 9.44 12.45
C TYR A 246 5.94 10.83 11.82
N MET A 247 6.77 11.79 12.30
CA MET A 247 6.83 13.15 11.75
C MET A 247 7.47 13.18 10.35
N LYS A 248 8.28 12.19 10.02
CA LYS A 248 9.03 12.10 8.76
C LYS A 248 8.41 11.18 7.71
N ILE A 249 7.25 10.56 7.98
CA ILE A 249 6.61 9.55 7.08
C ILE A 249 6.34 10.11 5.67
N LEU A 250 5.99 11.39 5.56
CA LEU A 250 5.71 12.06 4.30
C LEU A 250 6.89 12.91 3.79
N SER A 251 8.08 12.72 4.34
CA SER A 251 9.31 13.34 3.85
C SER A 251 10.15 12.34 3.06
N ASN A 252 11.00 12.86 2.17
CA ASN A 252 11.95 11.99 1.49
C ASN A 252 12.95 11.41 2.49
N PRO A 253 13.31 10.13 2.39
CA PRO A 253 14.31 9.53 3.26
C PRO A 253 15.67 10.19 3.01
N GLU A 254 16.40 10.43 4.09
CA GLU A 254 17.81 10.83 4.04
C GLU A 254 18.69 9.57 4.08
N PRO A 255 19.88 9.56 3.44
CA PRO A 255 20.75 8.38 3.42
C PRO A 255 21.09 7.83 4.81
N GLU A 256 21.12 8.71 5.83
CA GLU A 256 21.36 8.36 7.24
C GLU A 256 20.17 7.64 7.92
N MET A 257 19.00 7.59 7.26
CA MET A 257 17.78 6.96 7.80
C MET A 257 17.57 5.54 7.27
N ILE A 258 18.38 5.09 6.33
CA ILE A 258 18.34 3.78 5.69
C ILE A 258 19.44 2.88 6.27
#